data_6c8db0a204da64237e708acd99d4a048
#
_entry.id   6c8db0a204da64237e708acd99d4a048
#
_cell.length_a   1.000
_cell.length_b   1.000
_cell.length_c   1.000
_cell.angle_alpha   90.00
_cell.angle_beta   90.00
_cell.angle_gamma   90.00
#
_symmetry.space_group_name_H-M   'P 1'
#
loop_
_entity.id
_entity.type
_entity.pdbx_description
1 polymer ?
#
loop_
_entity_poly.entity_id
_entity_poly.type
_entity_poly.pdbx_seq_one_letter_code
_entity_poly.pdbx_strand_id
1 'polypeptide(L)'
;MHGRAGGRWQACSAAPHRKGGIVGQTFIPREVYVASSFMAPVGRYNGREREALSFLEMAEKAGEVFSRSRLRRADIDAVVVGCQNPVAFSGVDNTAAKVAGVLGISGAKSVLIDTASSSGASALEYAYLQIASGRCDHVLALGIQKMSDVPTAQATGIVAGVIDRDEAEFGLTMPACGALVARSLIERLKLSTEEWTAFSALLTQRAHRFAARNPDAHLNFEIPLEEYYRQIANGKNYRYWWPLRYHDFCPMSDGVAAVLLSATPHEVIVSGVGSATDIPTIADRPYFHSFPATVRAAAETYAMAGIKDITRFARKIHVNMHDPFNGFGPVNMVDLGFVPRHRLVEGLLNDELTGPGGSFPTNITGGLKGRGHPLGATGMIQIVENHRLITEGKFQMGLAQSIGGPINNNVVTLLERTSHYRSRPRPTISAWGLPPLGRMKPKQVNVAELLAGLGEVEGRFVAATTRFNYKTGAPEGIIIIVSCVAAGGRFSFLFGIGGEHHQEVKRLAPGDLVSLERCGEEILVNRIPVRRFYQRTLDGVLELAGSGWKKLTGNG
;
A
#
# COMPACT_ATOMS: atom_id res chain seq x y z
N MET A 1 -68.07 2.59 -18.05
CA MET A 1 -68.26 3.92 -17.43
C MET A 1 -66.95 4.36 -16.82
N HIS A 2 -66.52 5.51 -17.22
CA HIS A 2 -65.30 6.18 -17.03
C HIS A 2 -65.00 6.58 -15.57
N GLY A 3 -63.72 6.66 -15.21
CA GLY A 3 -63.22 7.34 -14.02
C GLY A 3 -61.69 7.44 -14.02
N ARG A 4 -61.19 8.48 -14.73
CA ARG A 4 -59.78 8.92 -14.63
C ARG A 4 -59.58 9.65 -13.31
N ALA A 5 -58.52 9.33 -12.55
CA ALA A 5 -57.99 10.18 -11.51
C ALA A 5 -56.49 10.45 -11.79
N GLY A 6 -56.22 11.61 -12.38
CA GLY A 6 -54.87 12.16 -12.51
C GLY A 6 -54.44 12.82 -11.20
N GLY A 7 -53.46 12.26 -10.52
CA GLY A 7 -52.82 12.91 -9.37
C GLY A 7 -51.75 13.89 -9.87
N ARG A 8 -51.98 15.18 -9.68
CA ARG A 8 -50.98 16.25 -9.86
C ARG A 8 -50.01 16.21 -8.70
N TRP A 9 -48.73 16.07 -9.03
CA TRP A 9 -47.66 16.36 -8.07
C TRP A 9 -47.62 17.88 -7.82
N GLN A 10 -47.99 18.31 -6.61
CA GLN A 10 -47.78 19.68 -6.16
C GLN A 10 -46.29 19.84 -5.79
N ALA A 11 -45.62 20.79 -6.44
CA ALA A 11 -44.31 21.24 -6.05
C ALA A 11 -44.39 21.87 -4.65
N CYS A 12 -43.65 21.32 -3.70
CA CYS A 12 -43.42 21.95 -2.41
C CYS A 12 -42.67 23.26 -2.62
N SER A 13 -43.34 24.39 -2.36
CA SER A 13 -42.74 25.72 -2.30
C SER A 13 -41.72 25.75 -1.16
N ALA A 14 -40.49 26.18 -1.47
CA ALA A 14 -39.43 26.39 -0.49
C ALA A 14 -39.86 27.41 0.56
N ALA A 15 -39.92 26.99 1.81
CA ALA A 15 -40.08 27.89 2.95
C ALA A 15 -38.79 28.74 3.11
N PRO A 16 -38.89 30.02 3.52
CA PRO A 16 -37.74 30.90 3.66
C PRO A 16 -36.81 30.37 4.76
N HIS A 17 -35.51 30.21 4.43
CA HIS A 17 -34.47 29.87 5.37
C HIS A 17 -34.46 30.89 6.53
N ARG A 18 -34.96 30.50 7.70
CA ARG A 18 -34.63 31.18 8.95
C ARG A 18 -33.12 31.06 9.18
N LYS A 19 -32.43 32.19 9.15
CA LYS A 19 -31.08 32.33 9.70
C LYS A 19 -31.15 32.22 11.24
N GLY A 20 -31.42 31.04 11.75
CA GLY A 20 -31.20 30.68 13.13
C GLY A 20 -29.80 30.06 13.18
N GLY A 21 -28.85 30.76 13.77
CA GLY A 21 -27.54 30.20 14.03
C GLY A 21 -27.71 28.92 14.86
N ILE A 22 -27.50 27.77 14.27
CA ILE A 22 -27.19 26.55 15.00
C ILE A 22 -25.84 26.86 15.65
N VAL A 23 -25.86 27.19 16.94
CA VAL A 23 -24.65 27.12 17.77
C VAL A 23 -24.20 25.65 17.68
N GLY A 24 -23.21 25.41 16.85
CA GLY A 24 -22.70 24.05 16.61
C GLY A 24 -22.31 23.47 17.93
N GLN A 25 -23.04 22.47 18.41
CA GLN A 25 -22.51 21.57 19.43
C GLN A 25 -21.23 21.00 18.84
N THR A 26 -20.10 21.35 19.45
CA THR A 26 -18.79 20.82 19.07
C THR A 26 -18.88 19.31 19.31
N PHE A 27 -18.98 18.50 18.25
CA PHE A 27 -18.97 17.07 18.35
C PHE A 27 -17.60 16.68 18.91
N ILE A 28 -17.57 16.19 20.14
CA ILE A 28 -16.37 15.63 20.77
C ILE A 28 -16.38 14.13 20.46
N PRO A 29 -15.48 13.65 19.60
CA PRO A 29 -15.40 12.23 19.32
C PRO A 29 -15.11 11.44 20.61
N ARG A 30 -15.78 10.30 20.79
CA ARG A 30 -15.52 9.40 21.89
C ARG A 30 -14.11 8.81 21.74
N GLU A 31 -13.43 8.58 22.85
CA GLU A 31 -12.19 7.84 22.88
C GLU A 31 -12.43 6.36 22.51
N VAL A 32 -11.50 5.77 21.79
CA VAL A 32 -11.60 4.39 21.31
C VAL A 32 -10.40 3.59 21.81
N TYR A 33 -10.68 2.51 22.50
CA TYR A 33 -9.69 1.67 23.16
C TYR A 33 -9.59 0.31 22.50
N VAL A 34 -8.44 -0.34 22.63
CA VAL A 34 -8.23 -1.73 22.24
C VAL A 34 -8.51 -2.62 23.44
N ALA A 35 -9.62 -3.33 23.43
CA ALA A 35 -10.03 -4.24 24.50
C ALA A 35 -9.22 -5.54 24.47
N SER A 36 -8.93 -6.05 23.28
CA SER A 36 -8.06 -7.21 23.06
C SER A 36 -7.62 -7.31 21.61
N SER A 37 -6.62 -8.12 21.33
CA SER A 37 -6.15 -8.42 19.99
C SER A 37 -5.69 -9.87 19.86
N PHE A 38 -5.76 -10.39 18.63
CA PHE A 38 -5.32 -11.72 18.25
C PHE A 38 -4.73 -11.71 16.85
N MET A 39 -3.71 -12.50 16.60
CA MET A 39 -3.28 -12.91 15.25
C MET A 39 -2.87 -14.38 15.28
N ALA A 40 -3.15 -15.07 14.20
CA ALA A 40 -2.58 -16.37 13.92
C ALA A 40 -1.17 -16.21 13.28
N PRO A 41 -0.28 -17.21 13.44
CA PRO A 41 1.01 -17.20 12.77
C PRO A 41 0.86 -17.01 11.24
N VAL A 42 1.68 -16.17 10.65
CA VAL A 42 1.67 -15.92 9.21
C VAL A 42 2.34 -17.07 8.47
N GLY A 43 1.82 -17.45 7.29
CA GLY A 43 2.36 -18.54 6.48
C GLY A 43 1.31 -19.05 5.50
N ARG A 44 1.55 -20.12 4.78
CA ARG A 44 0.52 -20.72 3.91
C ARG A 44 -0.24 -21.79 4.68
N TYR A 45 -1.55 -21.59 4.82
CA TYR A 45 -2.46 -22.53 5.48
C TYR A 45 -2.92 -23.64 4.51
N ASN A 46 -1.94 -24.38 3.98
CA ASN A 46 -2.10 -25.37 2.91
C ASN A 46 -1.80 -26.83 3.35
N GLY A 47 -1.61 -27.08 4.64
CA GLY A 47 -1.28 -28.40 5.19
C GLY A 47 0.20 -28.81 5.03
N ARG A 48 1.05 -27.95 4.44
CA ARG A 48 2.50 -28.20 4.28
C ARG A 48 3.35 -27.26 5.14
N GLU A 49 3.03 -25.96 5.15
CA GLU A 49 3.75 -24.95 5.92
C GLU A 49 3.04 -24.67 7.25
N ARG A 50 1.72 -24.53 7.21
CA ARG A 50 0.82 -24.40 8.35
C ARG A 50 -0.29 -25.43 8.21
N GLU A 51 -1.13 -25.62 9.25
CA GLU A 51 -2.33 -26.46 9.21
C GLU A 51 -3.21 -26.10 7.98
N ALA A 52 -3.91 -27.10 7.44
CA ALA A 52 -4.85 -26.84 6.34
C ALA A 52 -6.12 -26.21 6.90
N LEU A 53 -6.35 -24.93 6.56
CA LEU A 53 -7.57 -24.21 6.92
C LEU A 53 -8.16 -23.55 5.69
N SER A 54 -9.48 -23.62 5.55
CA SER A 54 -10.22 -22.80 4.60
C SER A 54 -10.23 -21.32 5.06
N PHE A 55 -10.64 -20.41 4.19
CA PHE A 55 -10.80 -19.00 4.52
C PHE A 55 -11.71 -18.78 5.76
N LEU A 56 -12.83 -19.50 5.84
CA LEU A 56 -13.78 -19.36 6.95
C LEU A 56 -13.27 -19.97 8.25
N GLU A 57 -12.53 -21.08 8.22
CA GLU A 57 -11.87 -21.63 9.40
C GLU A 57 -10.77 -20.71 9.93
N MET A 58 -10.03 -20.02 9.04
CA MET A 58 -9.12 -18.96 9.46
C MET A 58 -9.86 -17.80 10.14
N ALA A 59 -11.04 -17.41 9.62
CA ALA A 59 -11.86 -16.39 10.25
C ALA A 59 -12.40 -16.85 11.61
N GLU A 60 -12.83 -18.09 11.75
CA GLU A 60 -13.26 -18.70 13.02
C GLU A 60 -12.13 -18.67 14.07
N LYS A 61 -10.91 -19.00 13.65
CA LYS A 61 -9.71 -18.93 14.51
C LYS A 61 -9.48 -17.54 15.08
N ALA A 62 -9.82 -16.46 14.36
CA ALA A 62 -9.76 -15.10 14.87
C ALA A 62 -10.70 -14.86 16.07
N GLY A 63 -11.69 -15.72 16.27
CA GLY A 63 -12.56 -15.71 17.45
C GLY A 63 -11.83 -15.90 18.78
N GLU A 64 -10.58 -16.35 18.78
CA GLU A 64 -9.71 -16.37 19.96
C GLU A 64 -9.48 -14.98 20.58
N VAL A 65 -9.75 -13.90 19.84
CA VAL A 65 -9.72 -12.55 20.38
C VAL A 65 -10.66 -12.37 21.59
N PHE A 66 -11.77 -13.11 21.65
CA PHE A 66 -12.73 -13.06 22.75
C PHE A 66 -12.21 -13.74 24.02
N SER A 67 -11.38 -14.77 23.91
CA SER A 67 -10.80 -15.45 25.08
C SER A 67 -9.86 -14.54 25.88
N ARG A 68 -9.38 -13.45 25.26
CA ARG A 68 -8.48 -12.45 25.84
C ARG A 68 -9.21 -11.19 26.29
N SER A 69 -10.55 -11.20 26.28
CA SER A 69 -11.39 -10.05 26.62
C SER A 69 -12.52 -10.46 27.55
N ARG A 70 -13.09 -9.48 28.26
CA ARG A 70 -14.35 -9.65 29.00
C ARG A 70 -15.58 -9.47 28.12
N LEU A 71 -15.40 -8.93 26.89
CA LEU A 71 -16.48 -8.77 25.94
C LEU A 71 -16.91 -10.13 25.38
N ARG A 72 -18.22 -10.32 25.28
CA ARG A 72 -18.82 -11.52 24.69
C ARG A 72 -19.21 -11.23 23.24
N ARG A 73 -19.42 -12.25 22.42
CA ARG A 73 -19.91 -12.12 21.06
C ARG A 73 -21.22 -11.33 20.97
N ALA A 74 -22.09 -11.48 21.95
CA ALA A 74 -23.37 -10.77 22.04
C ALA A 74 -23.24 -9.25 22.33
N ASP A 75 -22.08 -8.81 22.80
CA ASP A 75 -21.83 -7.40 23.11
C ASP A 75 -21.33 -6.62 21.87
N ILE A 76 -21.14 -7.29 20.72
CA ILE A 76 -20.56 -6.71 19.51
C ILE A 76 -21.64 -6.07 18.64
N ASP A 77 -21.53 -4.78 18.39
CA ASP A 77 -22.46 -3.99 17.58
C ASP A 77 -22.17 -4.09 16.07
N ALA A 78 -20.89 -4.29 15.70
CA ALA A 78 -20.48 -4.39 14.31
C ALA A 78 -19.24 -5.26 14.11
N VAL A 79 -19.17 -5.93 12.96
CA VAL A 79 -18.01 -6.68 12.44
C VAL A 79 -17.51 -6.00 11.18
N VAL A 80 -16.26 -5.55 11.18
CA VAL A 80 -15.62 -4.90 10.05
C VAL A 80 -14.50 -5.79 9.54
N VAL A 81 -14.63 -6.29 8.32
CA VAL A 81 -13.68 -7.21 7.70
C VAL A 81 -12.86 -6.49 6.65
N GLY A 82 -11.54 -6.51 6.78
CA GLY A 82 -10.60 -6.05 5.77
C GLY A 82 -10.03 -7.25 5.00
N CYS A 83 -10.27 -7.30 3.70
CA CYS A 83 -9.75 -8.35 2.82
C CYS A 83 -9.63 -7.84 1.39
N GLN A 84 -8.54 -8.20 0.71
CA GLN A 84 -8.39 -7.90 -0.71
C GLN A 84 -9.00 -9.02 -1.55
N ASN A 85 -10.00 -8.68 -2.36
CA ASN A 85 -10.61 -9.54 -3.38
C ASN A 85 -10.86 -11.00 -2.93
N PRO A 86 -11.63 -11.23 -1.84
CA PRO A 86 -11.84 -12.57 -1.29
C PRO A 86 -12.51 -13.53 -2.27
N VAL A 87 -13.31 -13.01 -3.20
CA VAL A 87 -13.97 -13.83 -4.23
C VAL A 87 -12.95 -14.43 -5.19
N ALA A 88 -12.02 -13.63 -5.70
CA ALA A 88 -11.03 -14.11 -6.66
C ALA A 88 -10.01 -15.07 -6.03
N PHE A 89 -9.63 -14.86 -4.75
CA PHE A 89 -8.69 -15.75 -4.05
C PHE A 89 -9.34 -17.01 -3.53
N SER A 90 -10.49 -16.90 -2.85
CA SER A 90 -11.06 -18.01 -2.05
C SER A 90 -12.51 -18.35 -2.40
N GLY A 91 -13.10 -17.72 -3.41
CA GLY A 91 -14.50 -17.96 -3.80
C GLY A 91 -15.53 -17.52 -2.75
N VAL A 92 -15.15 -16.66 -1.81
CA VAL A 92 -16.01 -16.24 -0.69
C VAL A 92 -16.62 -14.87 -0.97
N ASP A 93 -17.82 -14.87 -1.52
CA ASP A 93 -18.70 -13.72 -1.64
C ASP A 93 -19.45 -13.43 -0.32
N ASN A 94 -20.13 -12.28 -0.20
CA ASN A 94 -20.83 -11.84 1.02
C ASN A 94 -19.98 -12.05 2.29
N THR A 95 -18.71 -11.77 2.16
CA THR A 95 -17.62 -12.18 3.06
C THR A 95 -17.86 -11.75 4.51
N ALA A 96 -18.26 -10.48 4.72
CA ALA A 96 -18.42 -9.97 6.08
C ALA A 96 -19.55 -10.68 6.85
N ALA A 97 -20.65 -11.00 6.18
CA ALA A 97 -21.76 -11.73 6.79
C ALA A 97 -21.36 -13.18 7.12
N LYS A 98 -20.63 -13.86 6.22
CA LYS A 98 -20.12 -15.21 6.45
C LYS A 98 -19.12 -15.25 7.61
N VAL A 99 -18.22 -14.26 7.68
CA VAL A 99 -17.26 -14.12 8.79
C VAL A 99 -18.01 -13.89 10.13
N ALA A 100 -18.99 -12.98 10.17
CA ALA A 100 -19.81 -12.78 11.36
C ALA A 100 -20.54 -14.05 11.78
N GLY A 101 -21.04 -14.82 10.78
CA GLY A 101 -21.73 -16.11 11.01
C GLY A 101 -20.84 -17.15 11.67
N VAL A 102 -19.64 -17.41 11.13
CA VAL A 102 -18.71 -18.42 11.72
C VAL A 102 -18.17 -17.98 13.07
N LEU A 103 -18.08 -16.67 13.31
CA LEU A 103 -17.71 -16.14 14.63
C LEU A 103 -18.87 -16.20 15.65
N GLY A 104 -20.07 -16.60 15.26
CA GLY A 104 -21.24 -16.64 16.11
C GLY A 104 -21.71 -15.25 16.58
N ILE A 105 -21.52 -14.21 15.75
CA ILE A 105 -21.93 -12.83 16.00
C ILE A 105 -23.17 -12.55 15.15
N SER A 106 -24.35 -12.83 15.71
CA SER A 106 -25.63 -12.61 15.03
C SER A 106 -26.25 -11.28 15.46
N GLY A 107 -26.88 -10.58 14.51
CA GLY A 107 -27.57 -9.30 14.75
C GLY A 107 -26.67 -8.06 14.68
N ALA A 108 -25.35 -8.22 14.68
CA ALA A 108 -24.41 -7.14 14.46
C ALA A 108 -24.40 -6.67 12.99
N LYS A 109 -24.08 -5.40 12.77
CA LYS A 109 -23.79 -4.88 11.42
C LYS A 109 -22.51 -5.54 10.89
N SER A 110 -22.46 -5.86 9.61
CA SER A 110 -21.24 -6.38 9.00
C SER A 110 -20.89 -5.64 7.71
N VAL A 111 -19.61 -5.34 7.50
CA VAL A 111 -19.11 -4.66 6.30
C VAL A 111 -17.75 -5.21 5.89
N LEU A 112 -17.55 -5.35 4.56
CA LEU A 112 -16.26 -5.66 3.95
C LEU A 112 -15.61 -4.37 3.46
N ILE A 113 -14.34 -4.20 3.78
CA ILE A 113 -13.48 -3.11 3.29
C ILE A 113 -12.39 -3.70 2.40
N ASP A 114 -12.30 -3.19 1.19
CA ASP A 114 -11.23 -3.52 0.25
C ASP A 114 -10.52 -2.24 -0.22
N THR A 115 -9.32 -2.04 0.28
CA THR A 115 -8.36 -1.03 -0.14
C THR A 115 -7.02 -1.71 -0.48
N ALA A 116 -7.13 -2.89 -1.11
CA ALA A 116 -6.00 -3.78 -1.41
C ALA A 116 -5.22 -4.17 -0.13
N SER A 117 -3.89 -4.09 -0.14
CA SER A 117 -3.07 -4.52 1.01
C SER A 117 -3.28 -3.67 2.28
N SER A 118 -3.93 -2.51 2.20
CA SER A 118 -4.29 -1.69 3.38
C SER A 118 -5.65 -2.02 3.98
N SER A 119 -6.40 -2.98 3.43
CA SER A 119 -7.79 -3.29 3.83
C SER A 119 -7.98 -3.50 5.34
N GLY A 120 -7.05 -4.21 6.00
CA GLY A 120 -7.12 -4.44 7.44
C GLY A 120 -6.93 -3.17 8.28
N ALA A 121 -6.05 -2.26 7.84
CA ALA A 121 -5.88 -0.96 8.51
C ALA A 121 -7.09 -0.06 8.27
N SER A 122 -7.65 -0.03 7.05
CA SER A 122 -8.90 0.68 6.73
C SER A 122 -10.09 0.11 7.49
N ALA A 123 -10.11 -1.22 7.75
CA ALA A 123 -11.14 -1.84 8.58
C ALA A 123 -11.07 -1.36 10.03
N LEU A 124 -9.87 -1.17 10.58
CA LEU A 124 -9.71 -0.58 11.91
C LEU A 124 -10.14 0.89 11.93
N GLU A 125 -9.77 1.67 10.91
CA GLU A 125 -10.19 3.08 10.78
C GLU A 125 -11.72 3.20 10.76
N TYR A 126 -12.40 2.38 9.95
CA TYR A 126 -13.85 2.37 9.89
C TYR A 126 -14.48 1.96 11.22
N ALA A 127 -13.93 0.92 11.89
CA ALA A 127 -14.36 0.49 13.22
C ALA A 127 -14.17 1.59 14.27
N TYR A 128 -13.03 2.31 14.21
CA TYR A 128 -12.76 3.48 15.03
C TYR A 128 -13.86 4.55 14.84
N LEU A 129 -14.20 4.89 13.60
CA LEU A 129 -15.23 5.88 13.28
C LEU A 129 -16.62 5.50 13.81
N GLN A 130 -16.99 4.20 13.78
CA GLN A 130 -18.26 3.72 14.33
C GLN A 130 -18.37 3.98 15.85
N ILE A 131 -17.28 3.79 16.59
CA ILE A 131 -17.24 4.03 18.04
C ILE A 131 -17.09 5.52 18.33
N ALA A 132 -16.18 6.21 17.67
CA ALA A 132 -15.92 7.63 17.88
C ALA A 132 -17.16 8.51 17.60
N SER A 133 -17.99 8.12 16.63
CA SER A 133 -19.27 8.77 16.33
C SER A 133 -20.40 8.45 17.31
N GLY A 134 -20.18 7.53 18.25
CA GLY A 134 -21.22 7.08 19.20
C GLY A 134 -22.26 6.12 18.60
N ARG A 135 -22.06 5.61 17.38
CA ARG A 135 -22.98 4.67 16.72
C ARG A 135 -22.87 3.24 17.25
N CYS A 136 -21.69 2.86 17.73
CA CYS A 136 -21.37 1.58 18.32
C CYS A 136 -20.59 1.76 19.63
N ASP A 137 -20.71 0.81 20.55
CA ASP A 137 -19.90 0.76 21.77
C ASP A 137 -18.73 -0.22 21.62
N HIS A 138 -18.98 -1.34 20.92
CA HIS A 138 -17.99 -2.39 20.71
C HIS A 138 -17.99 -2.86 19.27
N VAL A 139 -16.82 -2.88 18.64
CA VAL A 139 -16.65 -3.29 17.23
C VAL A 139 -15.51 -4.30 17.12
N LEU A 140 -15.77 -5.41 16.42
CA LEU A 140 -14.74 -6.32 15.98
C LEU A 140 -14.20 -5.87 14.62
N ALA A 141 -12.93 -5.47 14.56
CA ALA A 141 -12.19 -5.26 13.34
C ALA A 141 -11.30 -6.47 13.03
N LEU A 142 -11.38 -7.01 11.82
CA LEU A 142 -10.67 -8.23 11.41
C LEU A 142 -10.00 -7.98 10.06
N GLY A 143 -8.73 -8.35 9.94
CA GLY A 143 -8.01 -8.43 8.67
C GLY A 143 -7.73 -9.89 8.33
N ILE A 144 -8.10 -10.33 7.13
CA ILE A 144 -7.92 -11.72 6.68
C ILE A 144 -7.50 -11.76 5.22
N GLN A 145 -6.64 -12.71 4.87
CA GLN A 145 -6.26 -12.98 3.49
C GLN A 145 -5.81 -14.43 3.36
N LYS A 146 -6.31 -15.11 2.34
CA LYS A 146 -5.85 -16.46 1.98
C LYS A 146 -5.47 -16.50 0.50
N MET A 147 -4.17 -16.37 0.24
CA MET A 147 -3.61 -16.35 -1.13
C MET A 147 -3.31 -17.74 -1.64
N SER A 148 -3.10 -18.71 -0.75
CA SER A 148 -2.70 -20.08 -1.11
C SER A 148 -3.84 -20.95 -1.67
N ASP A 149 -5.07 -20.45 -1.72
CA ASP A 149 -6.21 -21.14 -2.35
C ASP A 149 -6.08 -21.23 -3.87
N VAL A 150 -5.24 -20.39 -4.46
CA VAL A 150 -4.96 -20.40 -5.91
C VAL A 150 -3.47 -20.59 -6.20
N PRO A 151 -3.10 -21.12 -7.37
CA PRO A 151 -1.71 -21.21 -7.79
C PRO A 151 -1.01 -19.84 -7.83
N THR A 152 0.30 -19.82 -7.58
CA THR A 152 1.11 -18.57 -7.51
C THR A 152 0.94 -17.68 -8.75
N ALA A 153 0.87 -18.24 -9.95
CA ALA A 153 0.67 -17.46 -11.18
C ALA A 153 -0.69 -16.76 -11.20
N GLN A 154 -1.76 -17.46 -10.78
CA GLN A 154 -3.10 -16.87 -10.65
C GLN A 154 -3.14 -15.83 -9.55
N ALA A 155 -2.54 -16.10 -8.39
CA ALA A 155 -2.42 -15.12 -7.31
C ALA A 155 -1.73 -13.83 -7.78
N THR A 156 -0.66 -13.94 -8.57
CA THR A 156 0.04 -12.80 -9.16
C THR A 156 -0.88 -11.97 -10.07
N GLY A 157 -1.72 -12.63 -10.88
CA GLY A 157 -2.72 -11.97 -11.73
C GLY A 157 -3.80 -11.24 -10.92
N ILE A 158 -4.32 -11.88 -9.85
CA ILE A 158 -5.32 -11.27 -8.97
C ILE A 158 -4.72 -10.03 -8.27
N VAL A 159 -3.48 -10.13 -7.79
CA VAL A 159 -2.76 -8.99 -7.17
C VAL A 159 -2.55 -7.86 -8.19
N ALA A 160 -2.23 -8.18 -9.44
CA ALA A 160 -2.08 -7.18 -10.50
C ALA A 160 -3.39 -6.43 -10.82
N GLY A 161 -4.54 -7.03 -10.53
CA GLY A 161 -5.85 -6.40 -10.72
C GLY A 161 -6.10 -5.13 -9.91
N VAL A 162 -5.23 -4.77 -8.95
CA VAL A 162 -5.28 -3.48 -8.23
C VAL A 162 -4.60 -2.36 -9.01
N ILE A 163 -3.83 -2.70 -10.05
CA ILE A 163 -3.22 -1.75 -10.97
C ILE A 163 -4.28 -1.36 -12.00
N ASP A 164 -4.20 -0.15 -12.54
CA ASP A 164 -5.05 0.24 -13.65
C ASP A 164 -5.00 -0.85 -14.75
N ARG A 165 -6.17 -1.21 -15.28
CA ARG A 165 -6.32 -2.37 -16.17
C ARG A 165 -5.35 -2.29 -17.35
N ASP A 166 -5.25 -1.12 -17.93
CA ASP A 166 -4.46 -0.92 -19.14
C ASP A 166 -2.96 -0.94 -18.84
N GLU A 167 -2.55 -0.40 -17.68
CA GLU A 167 -1.17 -0.53 -17.20
C GLU A 167 -0.82 -2.00 -16.91
N ALA A 168 -1.77 -2.78 -16.36
CA ALA A 168 -1.61 -4.22 -16.10
C ALA A 168 -1.56 -5.04 -17.39
N GLU A 169 -2.43 -4.75 -18.36
CA GLU A 169 -2.42 -5.38 -19.70
C GLU A 169 -1.13 -5.07 -20.47
N PHE A 170 -0.53 -3.89 -20.20
CA PHE A 170 0.76 -3.49 -20.72
C PHE A 170 1.94 -4.26 -20.10
N GLY A 171 1.72 -4.94 -18.99
CA GLY A 171 2.68 -5.79 -18.30
C GLY A 171 3.16 -5.25 -16.96
N LEU A 172 2.59 -4.14 -16.46
CA LEU A 172 2.92 -3.64 -15.14
C LEU A 172 2.42 -4.63 -14.07
N THR A 173 3.25 -4.86 -13.07
CA THR A 173 2.96 -5.75 -11.94
C THR A 173 3.37 -5.08 -10.63
N MET A 174 2.89 -5.58 -9.49
CA MET A 174 3.34 -5.04 -8.18
C MET A 174 4.86 -5.13 -7.98
N PRO A 175 5.55 -6.22 -8.37
CA PRO A 175 7.02 -6.25 -8.42
C PRO A 175 7.64 -5.15 -9.27
N ALA A 176 7.06 -4.82 -10.43
CA ALA A 176 7.52 -3.72 -11.27
C ALA A 176 7.37 -2.36 -10.57
N CYS A 177 6.24 -2.12 -9.88
CA CYS A 177 6.06 -0.91 -9.06
C CYS A 177 7.13 -0.81 -7.96
N GLY A 178 7.45 -1.93 -7.30
CA GLY A 178 8.54 -2.00 -6.33
C GLY A 178 9.90 -1.65 -6.93
N ALA A 179 10.16 -2.12 -8.14
CA ALA A 179 11.40 -1.83 -8.86
C ALA A 179 11.51 -0.36 -9.28
N LEU A 180 10.41 0.31 -9.66
CA LEU A 180 10.39 1.75 -9.93
C LEU A 180 10.78 2.59 -8.71
N VAL A 181 10.29 2.20 -7.52
CA VAL A 181 10.68 2.84 -6.24
C VAL A 181 12.18 2.64 -5.99
N ALA A 182 12.66 1.40 -6.08
CA ALA A 182 14.07 1.07 -5.87
C ALA A 182 14.98 1.82 -6.87
N ARG A 183 14.58 1.87 -8.14
CA ARG A 183 15.29 2.63 -9.18
C ARG A 183 15.37 4.11 -8.84
N SER A 184 14.25 4.72 -8.43
CA SER A 184 14.21 6.13 -8.05
C SER A 184 15.12 6.46 -6.87
N LEU A 185 15.34 5.52 -5.95
CA LEU A 185 16.31 5.66 -4.86
C LEU A 185 17.75 5.59 -5.36
N ILE A 186 18.09 4.63 -6.23
CA ILE A 186 19.42 4.50 -6.84
C ILE A 186 19.84 5.81 -7.48
N GLU A 187 18.96 6.38 -8.31
CA GLU A 187 19.22 7.60 -9.05
C GLU A 187 19.34 8.82 -8.12
N ARG A 188 18.44 8.93 -7.14
CA ARG A 188 18.47 10.03 -6.18
C ARG A 188 19.70 10.02 -5.28
N LEU A 189 20.15 8.83 -4.88
CA LEU A 189 21.32 8.63 -4.01
C LEU A 189 22.61 8.44 -4.81
N LYS A 190 22.52 8.42 -6.14
CA LYS A 190 23.64 8.20 -7.08
C LYS A 190 24.40 6.91 -6.79
N LEU A 191 23.67 5.84 -6.45
CA LEU A 191 24.26 4.55 -6.14
C LEU A 191 24.67 3.81 -7.42
N SER A 192 25.83 3.16 -7.40
CA SER A 192 26.16 2.13 -8.39
C SER A 192 25.28 0.89 -8.22
N THR A 193 25.29 0.01 -9.21
CA THR A 193 24.56 -1.28 -9.12
C THR A 193 25.09 -2.15 -7.97
N GLU A 194 26.37 -2.11 -7.71
CA GLU A 194 27.08 -2.83 -6.65
C GLU A 194 26.68 -2.29 -5.28
N GLU A 195 26.70 -0.97 -5.11
CA GLU A 195 26.24 -0.30 -3.87
C GLU A 195 24.76 -0.59 -3.58
N TRP A 196 23.90 -0.53 -4.60
CA TRP A 196 22.51 -0.93 -4.42
C TRP A 196 22.38 -2.40 -3.99
N THR A 197 23.15 -3.30 -4.63
CA THR A 197 23.10 -4.74 -4.30
C THR A 197 23.54 -4.97 -2.85
N ALA A 198 24.58 -4.28 -2.39
CA ALA A 198 25.04 -4.35 -1.00
C ALA A 198 23.98 -3.80 -0.02
N PHE A 199 23.39 -2.65 -0.33
CA PHE A 199 22.33 -2.06 0.47
C PHE A 199 21.10 -2.98 0.55
N SER A 200 20.66 -3.55 -0.57
CA SER A 200 19.53 -4.47 -0.66
C SER A 200 19.78 -5.77 0.11
N ALA A 201 21.02 -6.30 0.06
CA ALA A 201 21.43 -7.47 0.83
C ALA A 201 21.32 -7.22 2.34
N LEU A 202 21.76 -6.06 2.82
CA LEU A 202 21.66 -5.67 4.23
C LEU A 202 20.19 -5.51 4.69
N LEU A 203 19.32 -4.94 3.87
CA LEU A 203 17.88 -4.85 4.16
C LEU A 203 17.25 -6.25 4.27
N THR A 204 17.61 -7.15 3.37
CA THR A 204 17.14 -8.54 3.37
C THR A 204 17.63 -9.29 4.61
N GLN A 205 18.94 -9.24 4.89
CA GLN A 205 19.53 -9.85 6.10
C GLN A 205 18.83 -9.34 7.37
N ARG A 206 18.61 -8.03 7.48
CA ARG A 206 17.96 -7.42 8.64
C ARG A 206 16.55 -7.95 8.85
N ALA A 207 15.72 -8.01 7.80
CA ALA A 207 14.36 -8.52 7.88
C ALA A 207 14.34 -9.99 8.31
N HIS A 208 15.17 -10.82 7.74
CA HIS A 208 15.28 -12.24 8.08
C HIS A 208 15.85 -12.47 9.48
N ARG A 209 16.85 -11.68 9.93
CA ARG A 209 17.38 -11.73 11.30
C ARG A 209 16.31 -11.50 12.36
N PHE A 210 15.38 -10.57 12.11
CA PHE A 210 14.26 -10.32 13.01
C PHE A 210 13.17 -11.37 12.89
N ALA A 211 12.85 -11.82 11.68
CA ALA A 211 11.87 -12.87 11.45
C ALA A 211 12.27 -14.21 12.07
N ALA A 212 13.56 -14.57 12.03
CA ALA A 212 14.07 -15.79 12.65
C ALA A 212 13.82 -15.90 14.17
N ARG A 213 13.61 -14.75 14.83
CA ARG A 213 13.26 -14.66 16.27
C ARG A 213 11.76 -14.56 16.54
N ASN A 214 10.95 -14.53 15.49
CA ASN A 214 9.50 -14.41 15.57
C ASN A 214 8.84 -15.73 15.16
N PRO A 215 8.29 -16.52 16.08
CA PRO A 215 7.65 -17.80 15.77
C PRO A 215 6.39 -17.64 14.91
N ASP A 216 5.78 -16.45 14.91
CA ASP A 216 4.63 -16.12 14.07
C ASP A 216 5.02 -15.76 12.64
N ALA A 217 6.31 -15.63 12.32
CA ALA A 217 6.78 -15.26 10.99
C ALA A 217 6.67 -16.39 9.97
N HIS A 218 6.38 -16.03 8.72
CA HIS A 218 6.37 -16.97 7.58
C HIS A 218 7.77 -17.49 7.26
N LEU A 219 8.75 -16.57 7.13
CA LEU A 219 10.14 -16.88 6.80
C LEU A 219 10.99 -16.74 8.07
N ASN A 220 10.78 -17.63 9.04
CA ASN A 220 11.45 -17.59 10.34
C ASN A 220 12.86 -18.18 10.33
N PHE A 221 13.66 -17.82 9.33
CA PHE A 221 15.06 -18.24 9.17
C PHE A 221 15.94 -17.05 8.75
N GLU A 222 17.22 -17.13 9.07
CA GLU A 222 18.19 -16.10 8.70
C GLU A 222 18.70 -16.30 7.27
N ILE A 223 19.02 -15.18 6.60
CA ILE A 223 19.80 -15.13 5.36
C ILE A 223 21.05 -14.28 5.65
N PRO A 224 22.19 -14.90 6.03
CA PRO A 224 23.46 -14.19 6.16
C PRO A 224 23.90 -13.56 4.84
N LEU A 225 24.77 -12.54 4.90
CA LEU A 225 25.25 -11.87 3.68
C LEU A 225 25.95 -12.82 2.73
N GLU A 226 26.80 -13.73 3.26
CA GLU A 226 27.48 -14.74 2.46
C GLU A 226 26.48 -15.62 1.70
N GLU A 227 25.39 -16.00 2.36
CA GLU A 227 24.32 -16.80 1.74
C GLU A 227 23.59 -16.01 0.65
N TYR A 228 23.29 -14.74 0.89
CA TYR A 228 22.66 -13.86 -0.09
C TYR A 228 23.51 -13.78 -1.38
N TYR A 229 24.81 -13.53 -1.25
CA TYR A 229 25.74 -13.46 -2.40
C TYR A 229 25.99 -14.82 -3.03
N ARG A 230 26.10 -15.89 -2.24
CA ARG A 230 26.21 -17.25 -2.75
C ARG A 230 25.02 -17.64 -3.63
N GLN A 231 23.81 -17.21 -3.24
CA GLN A 231 22.60 -17.44 -4.02
C GLN A 231 22.51 -16.56 -5.28
N ILE A 232 23.17 -15.41 -5.31
CA ILE A 232 23.36 -14.66 -6.56
C ILE A 232 24.27 -15.47 -7.50
N ALA A 233 25.40 -15.94 -7.01
CA ALA A 233 26.41 -16.66 -7.82
C ALA A 233 25.85 -17.97 -8.42
N ASN A 234 24.99 -18.69 -7.68
CA ASN A 234 24.37 -19.94 -8.14
C ASN A 234 23.01 -19.77 -8.81
N GLY A 235 22.59 -18.54 -9.09
CA GLY A 235 21.35 -18.21 -9.82
C GLY A 235 20.04 -18.37 -9.01
N LYS A 236 20.08 -18.71 -7.72
CA LYS A 236 18.87 -18.83 -6.89
C LYS A 236 18.29 -17.48 -6.49
N ASN A 237 19.17 -16.48 -6.22
CA ASN A 237 18.75 -15.10 -5.99
C ASN A 237 18.86 -14.30 -7.29
N TYR A 238 18.07 -14.68 -8.28
CA TYR A 238 18.06 -14.10 -9.62
C TYR A 238 17.42 -12.71 -9.65
N ARG A 239 17.77 -11.88 -10.64
CA ARG A 239 17.05 -10.64 -10.96
C ARG A 239 15.67 -10.99 -11.50
N TYR A 240 14.64 -10.34 -10.95
CA TYR A 240 13.28 -10.53 -11.43
C TYR A 240 12.76 -9.24 -12.11
N TRP A 241 12.78 -8.13 -11.39
CA TRP A 241 12.56 -6.79 -11.91
C TRP A 241 13.71 -5.89 -11.49
N TRP A 242 14.53 -5.44 -12.43
CA TRP A 242 15.68 -4.60 -12.11
C TRP A 242 15.25 -3.31 -11.40
N PRO A 243 15.88 -2.94 -10.26
CA PRO A 243 17.10 -3.51 -9.70
C PRO A 243 16.87 -4.64 -8.67
N LEU A 244 15.64 -5.10 -8.46
CA LEU A 244 15.28 -6.05 -7.43
C LEU A 244 15.56 -7.52 -7.82
N ARG A 245 15.95 -8.31 -6.82
CA ARG A 245 16.21 -9.75 -6.90
C ARG A 245 15.16 -10.53 -6.12
N TYR A 246 15.14 -11.86 -6.26
CA TYR A 246 14.16 -12.74 -5.61
C TYR A 246 14.03 -12.51 -4.11
N HIS A 247 15.13 -12.36 -3.36
CA HIS A 247 15.09 -12.10 -1.92
C HIS A 247 14.73 -10.66 -1.54
N ASP A 248 14.55 -9.77 -2.50
CA ASP A 248 14.16 -8.39 -2.24
C ASP A 248 12.63 -8.19 -2.17
N PHE A 249 11.87 -9.26 -2.38
CA PHE A 249 10.40 -9.31 -2.34
C PHE A 249 9.90 -10.01 -1.07
N CYS A 250 8.70 -9.62 -0.62
CA CYS A 250 7.97 -10.34 0.42
C CYS A 250 7.40 -11.67 -0.13
N PRO A 251 7.20 -12.69 0.73
CA PRO A 251 6.53 -13.93 0.32
C PRO A 251 5.02 -13.71 0.15
N MET A 252 4.38 -14.52 -0.70
CA MET A 252 2.94 -14.68 -0.70
C MET A 252 2.51 -15.47 0.53
N SER A 253 1.69 -14.86 1.37
CA SER A 253 1.34 -15.39 2.68
C SER A 253 -0.16 -15.38 2.89
N ASP A 254 -0.65 -16.30 3.72
CA ASP A 254 -1.97 -16.23 4.33
C ASP A 254 -1.85 -15.69 5.74
N GLY A 255 -2.92 -15.09 6.26
CA GLY A 255 -2.95 -14.59 7.62
C GLY A 255 -4.32 -14.06 8.03
N VAL A 256 -4.54 -14.05 9.33
CA VAL A 256 -5.71 -13.48 9.98
C VAL A 256 -5.32 -12.80 11.27
N ALA A 257 -5.88 -11.64 11.53
CA ALA A 257 -5.73 -10.90 12.76
C ALA A 257 -7.02 -10.15 13.10
N ALA A 258 -7.29 -9.98 14.40
CA ALA A 258 -8.49 -9.33 14.89
C ALA A 258 -8.18 -8.41 16.08
N VAL A 259 -8.94 -7.33 16.17
CA VAL A 259 -8.89 -6.35 17.26
C VAL A 259 -10.32 -6.08 17.72
N LEU A 260 -10.57 -6.21 19.01
CA LEU A 260 -11.79 -5.73 19.64
C LEU A 260 -11.59 -4.29 20.09
N LEU A 261 -12.34 -3.39 19.48
CA LEU A 261 -12.39 -1.98 19.87
C LEU A 261 -13.57 -1.72 20.80
N SER A 262 -13.39 -0.80 21.74
CA SER A 262 -14.37 -0.47 22.76
C SER A 262 -14.38 1.02 23.08
N ALA A 263 -15.58 1.56 23.40
CA ALA A 263 -15.73 2.87 24.01
C ALA A 263 -15.37 2.88 25.52
N THR A 264 -15.31 1.69 26.13
CA THR A 264 -14.92 1.55 27.53
C THR A 264 -13.39 1.60 27.66
N PRO A 265 -12.85 2.31 28.66
CA PRO A 265 -11.40 2.41 28.85
C PRO A 265 -10.70 1.07 29.02
N HIS A 266 -9.57 0.91 28.31
CA HIS A 266 -8.64 -0.21 28.39
C HIS A 266 -7.20 0.30 28.46
N GLU A 267 -6.23 -0.62 28.54
CA GLU A 267 -4.81 -0.30 28.70
C GLU A 267 -4.22 0.45 27.49
N VAL A 268 -4.78 0.24 26.29
CA VAL A 268 -4.29 0.83 25.03
C VAL A 268 -5.41 1.60 24.35
N ILE A 269 -5.10 2.83 23.92
CA ILE A 269 -6.00 3.71 23.18
C ILE A 269 -5.52 3.85 21.73
N VAL A 270 -6.46 3.98 20.78
CA VAL A 270 -6.18 4.44 19.42
C VAL A 270 -6.10 5.96 19.45
N SER A 271 -4.89 6.49 19.60
CA SER A 271 -4.67 7.93 19.75
C SER A 271 -4.73 8.69 18.43
N GLY A 272 -4.50 8.01 17.32
CA GLY A 272 -4.59 8.60 15.98
C GLY A 272 -4.79 7.55 14.90
N VAL A 273 -5.59 7.89 13.91
CA VAL A 273 -5.72 7.17 12.65
C VAL A 273 -5.97 8.18 11.54
N GLY A 274 -5.24 8.01 10.44
CA GLY A 274 -5.36 8.88 9.28
C GLY A 274 -5.15 8.07 8.01
N SER A 275 -5.83 8.49 6.95
CA SER A 275 -5.74 7.82 5.65
C SER A 275 -5.70 8.83 4.51
N ALA A 276 -5.09 8.43 3.41
CA ALA A 276 -5.07 9.22 2.19
C ALA A 276 -4.95 8.34 0.95
N THR A 277 -5.49 8.84 -0.15
CA THR A 277 -5.38 8.20 -1.46
C THR A 277 -4.59 9.10 -2.41
N ASP A 278 -3.61 8.52 -3.09
CA ASP A 278 -2.80 9.13 -4.14
C ASP A 278 -3.33 8.74 -5.53
N ILE A 279 -2.71 9.26 -6.57
CA ILE A 279 -3.01 8.94 -7.97
C ILE A 279 -2.91 7.41 -8.16
N PRO A 280 -3.98 6.74 -8.63
CA PRO A 280 -4.00 5.28 -8.76
C PRO A 280 -3.12 4.78 -9.92
N THR A 281 -2.94 5.58 -10.95
CA THR A 281 -2.12 5.26 -12.12
C THR A 281 -0.64 5.53 -11.88
N ILE A 282 0.19 4.57 -12.24
CA ILE A 282 1.65 4.65 -12.09
C ILE A 282 2.25 5.65 -13.08
N ALA A 283 1.76 5.65 -14.33
CA ALA A 283 2.25 6.54 -15.38
C ALA A 283 2.05 8.03 -15.04
N ASP A 284 1.01 8.37 -14.27
CA ASP A 284 0.71 9.75 -13.90
C ASP A 284 1.53 10.27 -12.72
N ARG A 285 2.33 9.42 -12.07
CA ARG A 285 3.15 9.80 -10.92
C ARG A 285 4.40 10.56 -11.33
N PRO A 286 4.67 11.73 -10.75
CA PRO A 286 5.83 12.52 -11.12
C PRO A 286 7.16 11.97 -10.57
N TYR A 287 7.10 11.08 -9.56
CA TYR A 287 8.28 10.49 -8.90
C TYR A 287 7.87 9.29 -8.02
N PHE A 288 8.88 8.47 -7.63
CA PHE A 288 8.71 7.27 -6.82
C PHE A 288 9.56 7.25 -5.54
N HIS A 289 10.28 8.32 -5.23
CA HIS A 289 11.14 8.43 -4.05
C HIS A 289 10.46 9.05 -2.82
N SER A 290 9.15 9.20 -2.86
CA SER A 290 8.29 9.64 -1.76
C SER A 290 6.86 9.19 -2.06
N PHE A 291 6.09 8.92 -1.02
CA PHE A 291 4.69 8.51 -1.08
C PHE A 291 3.80 9.60 -0.46
N PRO A 292 3.29 10.55 -1.26
CA PRO A 292 2.50 11.69 -0.77
C PRO A 292 1.31 11.29 0.10
N ALA A 293 0.67 10.16 -0.20
CA ALA A 293 -0.42 9.64 0.62
C ALA A 293 0.07 9.16 2.02
N THR A 294 1.27 8.56 2.13
CA THR A 294 1.88 8.26 3.44
C THR A 294 2.10 9.52 4.26
N VAL A 295 2.66 10.57 3.64
CA VAL A 295 2.91 11.86 4.32
C VAL A 295 1.61 12.46 4.86
N ARG A 296 0.53 12.43 4.06
CA ARG A 296 -0.79 12.95 4.47
C ARG A 296 -1.43 12.11 5.58
N ALA A 297 -1.46 10.80 5.42
CA ALA A 297 -2.01 9.89 6.43
C ALA A 297 -1.26 10.04 7.77
N ALA A 298 0.08 10.15 7.74
CA ALA A 298 0.89 10.40 8.93
C ALA A 298 0.56 11.76 9.57
N ALA A 299 0.47 12.82 8.78
CA ALA A 299 0.14 14.15 9.28
C ALA A 299 -1.24 14.19 9.94
N GLU A 300 -2.26 13.53 9.35
CA GLU A 300 -3.59 13.41 9.94
C GLU A 300 -3.55 12.64 11.25
N THR A 301 -2.87 11.49 11.28
CA THR A 301 -2.66 10.67 12.48
C THR A 301 -2.01 11.47 13.61
N TYR A 302 -0.93 12.19 13.29
CA TYR A 302 -0.22 13.01 14.28
C TYR A 302 -1.05 14.20 14.75
N ALA A 303 -1.77 14.86 13.84
CA ALA A 303 -2.68 15.95 14.21
C ALA A 303 -3.76 15.45 15.17
N MET A 304 -4.37 14.30 14.88
CA MET A 304 -5.38 13.68 15.72
C MET A 304 -4.82 13.33 17.11
N ALA A 305 -3.60 12.79 17.18
CA ALA A 305 -2.90 12.49 18.44
C ALA A 305 -2.33 13.73 19.15
N GLY A 306 -2.44 14.94 18.56
CA GLY A 306 -1.85 16.17 19.10
C GLY A 306 -0.32 16.17 19.08
N ILE A 307 0.29 15.43 18.17
CA ILE A 307 1.75 15.30 18.02
C ILE A 307 2.23 16.23 16.91
N LYS A 308 3.12 17.14 17.22
CA LYS A 308 3.76 18.05 16.25
C LYS A 308 5.05 17.49 15.68
N ASP A 309 5.75 16.68 16.46
CA ASP A 309 7.03 16.10 16.11
C ASP A 309 7.13 14.70 16.72
N ILE A 310 7.05 13.69 15.85
CA ILE A 310 7.07 12.28 16.24
C ILE A 310 8.45 11.85 16.78
N THR A 311 9.52 12.55 16.43
CA THR A 311 10.87 12.21 16.88
C THR A 311 11.08 12.40 18.39
N ARG A 312 10.21 13.17 19.05
CA ARG A 312 10.22 13.33 20.51
C ARG A 312 9.88 12.06 21.29
N PHE A 313 9.36 11.04 20.61
CA PHE A 313 9.00 9.74 21.19
C PHE A 313 10.09 8.68 20.98
N ALA A 314 11.31 9.08 20.70
CA ALA A 314 12.46 8.18 20.60
C ALA A 314 12.51 7.22 21.80
N ARG A 315 12.80 5.94 21.54
CA ARG A 315 12.84 4.83 22.52
C ARG A 315 11.50 4.48 23.20
N LYS A 316 10.43 5.19 22.85
CA LYS A 316 9.08 4.96 23.41
C LYS A 316 8.12 4.36 22.39
N ILE A 317 8.46 4.45 21.12
CA ILE A 317 7.62 4.06 20.00
C ILE A 317 8.24 2.92 19.20
N HIS A 318 7.43 1.92 18.87
CA HIS A 318 7.75 0.93 17.84
C HIS A 318 7.13 1.33 16.51
N VAL A 319 7.87 1.21 15.41
CA VAL A 319 7.43 1.57 14.06
C VAL A 319 7.25 0.29 13.25
N ASN A 320 6.01 -0.03 12.87
CA ASN A 320 5.68 -1.15 12.01
C ASN A 320 5.22 -0.63 10.65
N MET A 321 6.13 -0.58 9.68
CA MET A 321 5.89 0.02 8.38
C MET A 321 5.77 -1.01 7.27
N HIS A 322 5.15 -0.60 6.17
CA HIS A 322 4.89 -1.42 4.99
C HIS A 322 6.13 -1.49 4.10
N ASP A 323 6.82 -2.63 4.10
CA ASP A 323 8.10 -2.86 3.40
C ASP A 323 8.11 -4.11 2.51
N PRO A 324 7.15 -4.26 1.56
CA PRO A 324 7.05 -5.47 0.74
C PRO A 324 8.22 -5.67 -0.21
N PHE A 325 8.95 -4.58 -0.54
CA PHE A 325 10.09 -4.57 -1.45
C PHE A 325 11.23 -3.75 -0.84
N ASN A 326 12.47 -4.17 -1.11
CA ASN A 326 13.62 -3.35 -0.75
C ASN A 326 13.54 -2.00 -1.47
N GLY A 327 13.63 -0.93 -0.74
CA GLY A 327 13.37 0.43 -1.23
C GLY A 327 12.20 1.11 -0.53
N PHE A 328 11.12 0.39 -0.18
CA PHE A 328 9.97 0.97 0.53
C PHE A 328 10.32 1.42 1.95
N GLY A 329 11.03 0.58 2.68
CA GLY A 329 11.40 0.91 4.06
C GLY A 329 12.13 2.25 4.21
N PRO A 330 13.21 2.52 3.46
CA PRO A 330 13.89 3.82 3.48
C PRO A 330 12.98 5.00 3.15
N VAL A 331 12.13 4.88 2.12
CA VAL A 331 11.16 5.93 1.76
C VAL A 331 10.18 6.19 2.90
N ASN A 332 9.61 5.13 3.47
CA ASN A 332 8.65 5.23 4.57
C ASN A 332 9.24 5.89 5.81
N MET A 333 10.50 5.59 6.17
CA MET A 333 11.16 6.24 7.31
C MET A 333 11.22 7.76 7.17
N VAL A 334 11.43 8.25 5.95
CA VAL A 334 11.44 9.69 5.65
C VAL A 334 10.02 10.26 5.63
N ASP A 335 9.10 9.59 4.94
CA ASP A 335 7.73 10.10 4.73
C ASP A 335 6.89 10.06 6.03
N LEU A 336 7.21 9.15 6.95
CA LEU A 336 6.66 9.12 8.31
C LEU A 336 7.34 10.12 9.28
N GLY A 337 8.42 10.78 8.86
CA GLY A 337 9.09 11.82 9.63
C GLY A 337 10.10 11.34 10.68
N PHE A 338 10.53 10.06 10.66
CA PHE A 338 11.51 9.52 11.61
C PHE A 338 12.95 9.83 11.25
N VAL A 339 13.24 10.00 9.96
CA VAL A 339 14.59 10.24 9.44
C VAL A 339 14.55 11.38 8.43
N PRO A 340 15.46 12.36 8.53
CA PRO A 340 15.56 13.40 7.52
C PRO A 340 16.09 12.81 6.20
N ARG A 341 15.65 13.37 5.07
CA ARG A 341 15.95 12.85 3.73
C ARG A 341 17.43 12.61 3.42
N HIS A 342 18.33 13.44 3.97
CA HIS A 342 19.76 13.31 3.76
C HIS A 342 20.41 12.12 4.51
N ARG A 343 19.69 11.53 5.47
CA ARG A 343 20.13 10.34 6.24
C ARG A 343 19.37 9.06 5.87
N LEU A 344 18.72 9.01 4.72
CA LEU A 344 17.83 7.93 4.33
C LEU A 344 18.52 6.55 4.32
N VAL A 345 19.75 6.46 3.80
CA VAL A 345 20.48 5.18 3.72
C VAL A 345 20.94 4.71 5.09
N GLU A 346 21.54 5.60 5.88
CA GLU A 346 22.03 5.27 7.22
C GLU A 346 20.89 4.92 8.18
N GLY A 347 19.75 5.61 8.04
CA GLY A 347 18.66 5.55 8.99
C GLY A 347 18.14 4.14 9.22
N LEU A 348 17.87 3.37 8.15
CA LEU A 348 17.24 2.05 8.30
C LEU A 348 18.23 0.94 8.65
N LEU A 349 19.50 1.06 8.27
CA LEU A 349 20.54 0.07 8.56
C LEU A 349 21.25 0.30 9.89
N ASN A 350 21.06 1.45 10.50
CA ASN A 350 21.66 1.78 11.79
C ASN A 350 20.83 1.18 12.94
N ASP A 351 21.32 0.13 13.57
CA ASP A 351 20.65 -0.53 14.69
C ASP A 351 20.52 0.37 15.94
N GLU A 352 21.34 1.41 16.13
CA GLU A 352 21.16 2.41 17.18
C GLU A 352 19.93 3.29 16.92
N LEU A 353 19.54 3.41 15.67
CA LEU A 353 18.33 4.14 15.27
C LEU A 353 17.10 3.22 15.20
N THR A 354 17.20 2.10 14.50
CA THR A 354 16.04 1.28 14.11
C THR A 354 16.07 -0.16 14.63
N GLY A 355 17.15 -0.59 15.28
CA GLY A 355 17.24 -1.89 15.96
C GLY A 355 16.33 -1.97 17.20
N PRO A 356 16.20 -3.14 17.84
CA PRO A 356 15.30 -3.37 18.97
C PRO A 356 15.55 -2.43 20.18
N GLY A 357 16.79 -2.01 20.40
CA GLY A 357 17.19 -1.04 21.44
C GLY A 357 17.42 0.38 20.91
N GLY A 358 17.14 0.62 19.65
CA GLY A 358 17.39 1.89 18.97
C GLY A 358 16.40 2.99 19.33
N SER A 359 16.61 4.16 18.72
CA SER A 359 15.75 5.33 18.94
C SER A 359 14.34 5.11 18.40
N PHE A 360 14.20 4.45 17.25
CA PHE A 360 12.93 4.15 16.58
C PHE A 360 12.92 2.70 16.10
N PRO A 361 12.80 1.70 17.02
CA PRO A 361 12.74 0.30 16.64
C PRO A 361 11.72 0.06 15.53
N THR A 362 12.20 -0.50 14.41
CA THR A 362 11.41 -0.58 13.18
C THR A 362 11.35 -2.01 12.67
N ASN A 363 10.14 -2.52 12.42
CA ASN A 363 9.88 -3.85 11.87
C ASN A 363 10.68 -4.97 12.61
N ILE A 364 10.82 -4.84 13.93
CA ILE A 364 11.62 -5.80 14.75
C ILE A 364 10.98 -7.20 14.84
N THR A 365 9.83 -7.39 14.24
CA THR A 365 9.13 -8.68 14.08
C THR A 365 9.41 -9.35 12.73
N GLY A 366 10.25 -8.73 11.87
CA GLY A 366 10.63 -9.21 10.55
C GLY A 366 10.03 -8.43 9.37
N GLY A 367 9.09 -7.49 9.64
CA GLY A 367 8.41 -6.70 8.59
C GLY A 367 7.67 -7.58 7.59
N LEU A 368 7.23 -7.01 6.49
CA LEU A 368 6.50 -7.76 5.46
C LEU A 368 7.41 -8.77 4.74
N LYS A 369 8.70 -8.49 4.68
CA LYS A 369 9.68 -9.36 4.01
C LYS A 369 9.93 -10.66 4.73
N GLY A 370 10.13 -10.64 6.04
CA GLY A 370 10.43 -11.84 6.83
C GLY A 370 9.19 -12.40 7.52
N ARG A 371 8.43 -11.56 8.22
CA ARG A 371 7.18 -11.99 8.87
C ARG A 371 6.15 -12.49 7.87
N GLY A 372 6.10 -11.91 6.66
CA GLY A 372 5.14 -12.24 5.63
C GLY A 372 4.15 -11.12 5.35
N HIS A 373 3.49 -11.21 4.18
CA HIS A 373 2.59 -10.18 3.65
C HIS A 373 1.26 -10.78 3.16
N PRO A 374 0.36 -11.18 4.09
CA PRO A 374 -1.00 -11.57 3.70
C PRO A 374 -1.83 -10.31 3.41
N LEU A 375 -1.65 -9.75 2.23
CA LEU A 375 -2.26 -8.53 1.66
C LEU A 375 -3.23 -7.79 2.59
N GLY A 376 -4.54 -8.05 2.49
CA GLY A 376 -5.59 -7.40 3.25
C GLY A 376 -5.50 -7.57 4.77
N ALA A 377 -4.85 -8.63 5.28
CA ALA A 377 -4.63 -8.82 6.70
C ALA A 377 -3.44 -8.04 7.26
N THR A 378 -2.51 -7.59 6.41
CA THR A 378 -1.21 -7.04 6.82
C THR A 378 -1.33 -5.88 7.80
N GLY A 379 -2.17 -4.89 7.49
CA GLY A 379 -2.35 -3.72 8.36
C GLY A 379 -2.89 -4.07 9.75
N MET A 380 -3.81 -5.04 9.82
CA MET A 380 -4.34 -5.52 11.10
C MET A 380 -3.26 -6.27 11.91
N ILE A 381 -2.44 -7.09 11.24
CA ILE A 381 -1.31 -7.78 11.89
C ILE A 381 -0.33 -6.78 12.49
N GLN A 382 0.02 -5.72 11.76
CA GLN A 382 0.91 -4.65 12.26
C GLN A 382 0.36 -3.98 13.51
N ILE A 383 -0.96 -3.76 13.56
CA ILE A 383 -1.66 -3.19 14.71
C ILE A 383 -1.62 -4.16 15.90
N VAL A 384 -1.88 -5.44 15.68
CA VAL A 384 -1.82 -6.48 16.73
C VAL A 384 -0.41 -6.62 17.29
N GLU A 385 0.63 -6.61 16.46
CA GLU A 385 2.02 -6.64 16.90
C GLU A 385 2.34 -5.43 17.80
N ASN A 386 1.91 -4.22 17.40
CA ASN A 386 2.09 -3.02 18.22
C ASN A 386 1.32 -3.10 19.54
N HIS A 387 0.07 -3.58 19.52
CA HIS A 387 -0.71 -3.79 20.74
C HIS A 387 -0.01 -4.75 21.70
N ARG A 388 0.50 -5.89 21.21
CA ARG A 388 1.26 -6.87 22.02
C ARG A 388 2.51 -6.21 22.64
N LEU A 389 3.30 -5.51 21.86
CA LEU A 389 4.53 -4.86 22.34
C LEU A 389 4.26 -3.78 23.39
N ILE A 390 3.12 -3.08 23.29
CA ILE A 390 2.69 -2.09 24.28
C ILE A 390 2.23 -2.80 25.58
N THR A 391 1.38 -3.82 25.48
CA THR A 391 0.87 -4.53 26.67
C THR A 391 1.96 -5.32 27.38
N GLU A 392 2.96 -5.83 26.66
CA GLU A 392 4.17 -6.44 27.25
C GLU A 392 5.10 -5.41 27.94
N GLY A 393 4.81 -4.13 27.85
CA GLY A 393 5.61 -3.07 28.48
C GLY A 393 6.89 -2.71 27.73
N LYS A 394 7.09 -3.24 26.51
CA LYS A 394 8.29 -2.96 25.72
C LYS A 394 8.30 -1.55 25.15
N PHE A 395 7.12 -1.02 24.82
CA PHE A 395 6.94 0.33 24.27
C PHE A 395 5.72 1.01 24.89
N GLN A 396 5.70 2.34 24.83
CA GLN A 396 4.56 3.16 25.25
C GLN A 396 3.61 3.44 24.07
N MET A 397 4.15 3.37 22.86
CA MET A 397 3.45 3.70 21.62
C MET A 397 3.80 2.69 20.52
N GLY A 398 2.91 2.57 19.55
CA GLY A 398 3.14 1.78 18.34
C GLY A 398 2.51 2.45 17.13
N LEU A 399 3.30 2.72 16.10
CA LEU A 399 2.83 3.21 14.82
C LEU A 399 2.77 2.06 13.83
N ALA A 400 1.62 1.86 13.19
CA ALA A 400 1.44 0.95 12.08
C ALA A 400 1.14 1.74 10.80
N GLN A 401 1.91 1.49 9.73
CA GLN A 401 1.67 2.09 8.42
C GLN A 401 1.40 0.98 7.41
N SER A 402 0.28 1.10 6.70
CA SER A 402 -0.14 0.14 5.67
C SER A 402 -0.36 0.84 4.34
N ILE A 403 0.16 0.24 3.26
CA ILE A 403 0.01 0.73 1.89
C ILE A 403 -0.78 -0.30 1.09
N GLY A 404 -1.80 0.15 0.36
CA GLY A 404 -2.59 -0.68 -0.54
C GLY A 404 -2.49 -0.25 -1.99
N GLY A 405 -2.77 -1.19 -2.89
CA GLY A 405 -2.70 -1.00 -4.33
C GLY A 405 -1.31 -0.57 -4.81
N PRO A 406 -1.21 0.07 -5.97
CA PRO A 406 0.05 0.57 -6.48
C PRO A 406 0.48 1.85 -5.72
N ILE A 407 0.69 1.72 -4.39
CA ILE A 407 1.11 2.79 -3.46
C ILE A 407 0.04 3.88 -3.25
N ASN A 408 -1.19 3.67 -3.68
CA ASN A 408 -2.20 4.72 -3.69
C ASN A 408 -3.04 4.80 -2.41
N ASN A 409 -3.37 3.72 -1.74
CA ASN A 409 -4.13 3.74 -0.48
C ASN A 409 -3.19 3.63 0.71
N ASN A 410 -3.14 4.64 1.57
CA ASN A 410 -2.23 4.64 2.72
C ASN A 410 -3.01 4.92 4.00
N VAL A 411 -2.75 4.11 5.03
CA VAL A 411 -3.34 4.25 6.36
C VAL A 411 -2.22 4.23 7.39
N VAL A 412 -2.27 5.17 8.33
CA VAL A 412 -1.37 5.22 9.48
C VAL A 412 -2.20 5.18 10.75
N THR A 413 -1.87 4.25 11.65
CA THR A 413 -2.55 4.08 12.94
C THR A 413 -1.53 4.25 14.07
N LEU A 414 -1.89 5.00 15.09
CA LEU A 414 -1.09 5.20 16.29
C LEU A 414 -1.83 4.66 17.52
N LEU A 415 -1.17 3.75 18.22
CA LEU A 415 -1.61 3.23 19.52
C LEU A 415 -0.76 3.82 20.62
N GLU A 416 -1.37 4.14 21.76
CA GLU A 416 -0.66 4.60 22.96
C GLU A 416 -1.14 3.82 24.21
N ARG A 417 -0.22 3.61 25.15
CA ARG A 417 -0.59 3.12 26.48
C ARG A 417 -1.37 4.19 27.23
N THR A 418 -2.54 3.89 27.73
CA THR A 418 -3.46 4.85 28.37
C THR A 418 -2.82 5.60 29.55
N SER A 419 -1.97 4.93 30.35
CA SER A 419 -1.27 5.56 31.46
C SER A 419 -0.30 6.67 31.05
N HIS A 420 0.15 6.67 29.79
CA HIS A 420 1.05 7.68 29.20
C HIS A 420 0.32 8.64 28.27
N TYR A 421 -0.89 8.29 27.84
CA TYR A 421 -1.71 9.16 27.00
C TYR A 421 -2.11 10.41 27.76
N ARG A 422 -2.03 11.54 27.07
CA ARG A 422 -2.57 12.82 27.53
C ARG A 422 -3.36 13.41 26.37
N SER A 423 -4.57 13.83 26.63
CA SER A 423 -5.33 14.61 25.67
C SER A 423 -4.53 15.85 25.30
N ARG A 424 -4.14 15.96 24.05
CA ARG A 424 -3.32 17.05 23.52
C ARG A 424 -4.17 17.93 22.61
N PRO A 425 -3.94 19.26 22.58
CA PRO A 425 -4.61 20.12 21.59
C PRO A 425 -4.33 19.61 20.18
N ARG A 426 -5.38 19.41 19.40
CA ARG A 426 -5.25 18.96 18.02
C ARG A 426 -4.79 20.12 17.13
N PRO A 427 -3.62 20.04 16.48
CA PRO A 427 -3.24 21.01 15.48
C PRO A 427 -4.15 20.91 14.26
N THR A 428 -4.44 22.06 13.62
CA THR A 428 -5.15 22.04 12.34
C THR A 428 -4.27 21.41 11.26
N ILE A 429 -4.83 20.55 10.39
CA ILE A 429 -4.08 19.86 9.33
C ILE A 429 -3.41 20.87 8.38
N SER A 430 -4.01 22.04 8.17
CA SER A 430 -3.43 23.15 7.41
C SER A 430 -2.06 23.63 7.94
N ALA A 431 -1.75 23.38 9.23
CA ALA A 431 -0.45 23.75 9.82
C ALA A 431 0.74 22.92 9.29
N TRP A 432 0.48 21.83 8.59
CA TRP A 432 1.53 20.93 8.09
C TRP A 432 2.06 21.31 6.69
N GLY A 433 1.52 22.37 6.06
CA GLY A 433 2.02 22.87 4.78
C GLY A 433 2.02 21.82 3.65
N LEU A 434 1.15 20.81 3.74
CA LEU A 434 1.08 19.73 2.76
C LEU A 434 0.66 20.29 1.40
N PRO A 435 1.42 20.04 0.32
CA PRO A 435 0.99 20.43 -1.00
C PRO A 435 -0.35 19.76 -1.32
N PRO A 436 -1.32 20.46 -1.91
CA PRO A 436 -2.51 19.81 -2.42
C PRO A 436 -2.07 18.73 -3.40
N LEU A 437 -2.64 17.51 -3.28
CA LEU A 437 -2.56 16.54 -4.36
C LEU A 437 -3.15 17.23 -5.59
N GLY A 438 -2.35 17.46 -6.61
CA GLY A 438 -2.81 18.16 -7.79
C GLY A 438 -3.98 17.38 -8.37
N ARG A 439 -5.13 18.02 -8.55
CA ARG A 439 -6.13 17.51 -9.47
C ARG A 439 -5.50 17.60 -10.85
N MET A 440 -4.90 16.53 -11.32
CA MET A 440 -4.60 16.41 -12.73
C MET A 440 -5.94 16.43 -13.45
N LYS A 441 -6.25 17.56 -14.11
CA LYS A 441 -7.30 17.59 -15.12
C LYS A 441 -6.61 17.09 -16.39
N PRO A 442 -6.89 15.85 -16.85
CA PRO A 442 -6.35 15.41 -18.11
C PRO A 442 -6.94 16.31 -19.20
N LYS A 443 -6.11 16.96 -19.99
CA LYS A 443 -6.53 17.46 -21.30
C LYS A 443 -6.43 16.29 -22.26
N GLN A 444 -7.49 16.06 -23.02
CA GLN A 444 -7.43 15.14 -24.15
C GLN A 444 -6.39 15.67 -25.15
N VAL A 445 -5.34 14.91 -25.35
CA VAL A 445 -4.39 15.11 -26.44
C VAL A 445 -4.24 13.78 -27.15
N ASN A 446 -4.58 13.77 -28.40
CA ASN A 446 -4.31 12.63 -29.25
C ASN A 446 -2.80 12.62 -29.55
N VAL A 447 -2.06 11.62 -29.01
CA VAL A 447 -0.60 11.51 -29.23
C VAL A 447 -0.28 11.37 -30.71
N ALA A 448 -1.13 10.66 -31.44
CA ALA A 448 -0.98 10.53 -32.89
C ALA A 448 -1.02 11.90 -33.58
N GLU A 449 -1.94 12.77 -33.18
CA GLU A 449 -2.04 14.16 -33.69
C GLU A 449 -0.88 15.02 -33.20
N LEU A 450 -0.48 14.83 -31.92
CA LEU A 450 0.68 15.56 -31.37
C LEU A 450 1.96 15.21 -32.10
N LEU A 451 2.25 13.94 -32.31
CA LEU A 451 3.44 13.48 -33.03
C LEU A 451 3.34 13.70 -34.53
N ALA A 452 2.14 13.65 -35.13
CA ALA A 452 1.94 13.95 -36.56
C ALA A 452 2.13 15.44 -36.87
N GLY A 453 1.81 16.32 -35.90
CA GLY A 453 1.95 17.77 -36.10
C GLY A 453 3.34 18.33 -35.80
N LEU A 454 4.13 17.67 -34.97
CA LEU A 454 5.40 18.18 -34.44
C LEU A 454 6.63 17.39 -34.93
N GLY A 455 6.44 16.19 -35.51
CA GLY A 455 7.53 15.32 -35.98
C GLY A 455 8.38 14.73 -34.85
N GLU A 456 8.78 15.56 -33.90
CA GLU A 456 9.55 15.19 -32.71
C GLU A 456 9.01 15.93 -31.47
N VAL A 457 8.94 15.26 -30.34
CA VAL A 457 8.54 15.84 -29.04
C VAL A 457 9.61 15.55 -28.03
N GLU A 458 10.06 16.56 -27.31
CA GLU A 458 10.96 16.41 -26.19
C GLU A 458 10.17 16.02 -24.93
N GLY A 459 10.57 14.94 -24.30
CA GLY A 459 10.04 14.47 -23.03
C GLY A 459 11.09 14.42 -21.94
N ARG A 460 10.66 14.26 -20.68
CA ARG A 460 11.56 14.00 -19.57
C ARG A 460 11.36 12.58 -19.09
N PHE A 461 12.45 11.86 -18.97
CA PHE A 461 12.47 10.54 -18.35
C PHE A 461 12.00 10.64 -16.90
N VAL A 462 11.06 9.79 -16.49
CA VAL A 462 10.55 9.73 -15.12
C VAL A 462 11.10 8.51 -14.40
N ALA A 463 10.95 7.34 -15.00
CA ALA A 463 11.43 6.08 -14.44
C ALA A 463 11.42 4.97 -15.50
N ALA A 464 12.14 3.90 -15.22
CA ALA A 464 12.06 2.67 -16.00
C ALA A 464 12.30 1.44 -15.13
N THR A 465 11.84 0.29 -15.59
CA THR A 465 12.16 -1.01 -15.00
C THR A 465 12.29 -2.08 -16.08
N THR A 466 13.10 -3.10 -15.82
CA THR A 466 13.38 -4.20 -16.77
C THR A 466 13.00 -5.53 -16.15
N ARG A 467 12.19 -6.30 -16.86
CA ARG A 467 11.88 -7.69 -16.54
C ARG A 467 12.99 -8.61 -17.03
N PHE A 468 13.41 -9.55 -16.19
CA PHE A 468 14.40 -10.57 -16.54
C PHE A 468 13.77 -11.96 -16.56
N ASN A 469 14.22 -12.78 -17.49
CA ASN A 469 13.91 -14.20 -17.52
C ASN A 469 14.61 -14.91 -16.35
N TYR A 470 13.85 -15.55 -15.49
CA TYR A 470 14.39 -16.19 -14.29
C TYR A 470 15.24 -17.44 -14.58
N LYS A 471 15.09 -18.06 -15.77
CA LYS A 471 15.87 -19.24 -16.18
C LYS A 471 17.20 -18.86 -16.82
N THR A 472 17.19 -17.86 -17.69
CA THR A 472 18.34 -17.47 -18.51
C THR A 472 19.09 -16.26 -17.94
N GLY A 473 18.46 -15.48 -17.07
CA GLY A 473 19.00 -14.20 -16.58
C GLY A 473 19.03 -13.09 -17.64
N ALA A 474 18.45 -13.32 -18.82
CA ALA A 474 18.41 -12.33 -19.89
C ALA A 474 17.27 -11.31 -19.69
N PRO A 475 17.48 -10.04 -20.09
CA PRO A 475 16.41 -9.04 -20.09
C PRO A 475 15.36 -9.37 -21.15
N GLU A 476 14.07 -9.40 -20.76
CA GLU A 476 12.95 -9.75 -21.64
C GLU A 476 12.20 -8.54 -22.17
N GLY A 477 12.05 -7.52 -21.35
CA GLY A 477 11.32 -6.31 -21.72
C GLY A 477 11.52 -5.19 -20.72
N ILE A 478 11.36 -3.96 -21.16
CA ILE A 478 11.57 -2.74 -20.39
C ILE A 478 10.29 -1.92 -20.45
N ILE A 479 9.90 -1.36 -19.32
CA ILE A 479 8.85 -0.34 -19.22
C ILE A 479 9.52 0.98 -18.89
N ILE A 480 9.26 2.02 -19.69
CA ILE A 480 9.76 3.39 -19.51
C ILE A 480 8.56 4.32 -19.31
N ILE A 481 8.68 5.24 -18.37
CA ILE A 481 7.74 6.32 -18.14
C ILE A 481 8.40 7.64 -18.56
N VAL A 482 7.74 8.35 -19.47
CA VAL A 482 8.19 9.66 -19.97
C VAL A 482 7.08 10.69 -19.74
N SER A 483 7.45 11.86 -19.24
CA SER A 483 6.54 12.99 -19.06
C SER A 483 6.88 14.09 -20.07
N CYS A 484 5.89 14.51 -20.86
CA CYS A 484 6.01 15.58 -21.83
C CYS A 484 5.17 16.79 -21.42
N VAL A 485 5.61 17.99 -21.83
CA VAL A 485 4.83 19.23 -21.73
C VAL A 485 4.58 19.71 -23.14
N ALA A 486 3.33 19.66 -23.59
CA ALA A 486 2.94 20.12 -24.92
C ALA A 486 1.53 20.73 -24.87
N ALA A 487 1.24 21.66 -25.76
CA ALA A 487 -0.08 22.28 -25.92
C ALA A 487 -0.72 22.78 -24.61
N GLY A 488 0.10 23.25 -23.66
CA GLY A 488 -0.36 23.83 -22.38
C GLY A 488 -0.78 22.80 -21.33
N GLY A 489 -0.36 21.53 -21.46
CA GLY A 489 -0.58 20.46 -20.49
C GLY A 489 0.64 19.58 -20.28
N ARG A 490 0.63 18.82 -19.17
CA ARG A 490 1.60 17.77 -18.89
C ARG A 490 0.96 16.42 -19.20
N PHE A 491 1.67 15.58 -19.92
CA PHE A 491 1.26 14.23 -20.32
C PHE A 491 2.31 13.24 -19.85
N SER A 492 1.86 12.05 -19.51
CA SER A 492 2.75 10.94 -19.17
C SER A 492 2.45 9.76 -20.08
N PHE A 493 3.49 9.14 -20.56
CA PHE A 493 3.43 8.01 -21.48
C PHE A 493 4.18 6.84 -20.90
N LEU A 494 3.63 5.66 -21.11
CA LEU A 494 4.24 4.39 -20.78
C LEU A 494 4.66 3.70 -22.07
N PHE A 495 5.96 3.42 -22.22
CA PHE A 495 6.50 2.77 -23.40
C PHE A 495 7.07 1.41 -23.05
N GLY A 496 6.76 0.40 -23.85
CA GLY A 496 7.39 -0.90 -23.80
C GLY A 496 8.45 -1.05 -24.90
N ILE A 497 9.67 -1.36 -24.51
CA ILE A 497 10.78 -1.61 -25.42
C ILE A 497 11.41 -2.97 -25.18
N GLY A 498 12.22 -3.44 -26.13
CA GLY A 498 12.89 -4.71 -26.05
C GLY A 498 13.93 -4.76 -24.92
N GLY A 499 14.11 -5.95 -24.33
CA GLY A 499 15.08 -6.16 -23.25
C GLY A 499 16.53 -5.92 -23.70
N GLU A 500 16.83 -6.04 -24.99
CA GLU A 500 18.14 -5.78 -25.59
C GLU A 500 18.67 -4.35 -25.29
N HIS A 501 17.79 -3.39 -25.10
CA HIS A 501 18.11 -1.98 -24.79
C HIS A 501 18.31 -1.70 -23.30
N HIS A 502 18.40 -2.73 -22.45
CA HIS A 502 18.53 -2.58 -20.98
C HIS A 502 19.69 -1.67 -20.57
N GLN A 503 20.85 -1.79 -21.21
CA GLN A 503 22.04 -1.02 -20.83
C GLN A 503 21.90 0.47 -21.20
N GLU A 504 21.18 0.80 -22.27
CA GLU A 504 20.91 2.16 -22.71
C GLU A 504 19.95 2.85 -21.74
N VAL A 505 18.84 2.18 -21.43
CA VAL A 505 17.82 2.70 -20.49
C VAL A 505 18.36 2.82 -19.07
N LYS A 506 19.25 1.92 -18.66
CA LYS A 506 19.90 1.96 -17.35
C LYS A 506 20.69 3.24 -17.11
N ARG A 507 21.17 3.90 -18.18
CA ARG A 507 21.96 5.14 -18.09
C ARG A 507 21.10 6.38 -17.92
N LEU A 508 19.79 6.31 -18.20
CA LEU A 508 18.89 7.47 -18.06
C LEU A 508 18.62 7.76 -16.58
N ALA A 509 18.67 9.01 -16.22
CA ALA A 509 18.31 9.52 -14.89
C ALA A 509 16.99 10.30 -14.90
N PRO A 510 16.19 10.33 -13.83
CA PRO A 510 14.96 11.11 -13.76
C PRO A 510 15.21 12.59 -14.07
N GLY A 511 14.44 13.10 -15.03
CA GLY A 511 14.59 14.46 -15.54
C GLY A 511 15.46 14.58 -16.80
N ASP A 512 16.17 13.52 -17.21
CA ASP A 512 16.87 13.51 -18.49
C ASP A 512 15.90 13.77 -19.64
N LEU A 513 16.37 14.53 -20.62
CA LEU A 513 15.63 14.78 -21.84
C LEU A 513 15.68 13.53 -22.72
N VAL A 514 14.52 13.14 -23.23
CA VAL A 514 14.38 12.04 -24.17
C VAL A 514 13.59 12.52 -25.38
N SER A 515 14.05 12.18 -26.59
CA SER A 515 13.27 12.45 -27.79
C SER A 515 12.17 11.41 -27.96
N LEU A 516 11.00 11.87 -28.38
CA LEU A 516 9.92 11.05 -28.88
C LEU A 516 9.74 11.39 -30.35
N GLU A 517 10.07 10.45 -31.20
CA GLU A 517 10.07 10.64 -32.66
C GLU A 517 9.09 9.64 -33.28
N ARG A 518 8.48 10.07 -34.39
CA ARG A 518 7.74 9.18 -35.28
C ARG A 518 8.55 8.93 -36.53
N CYS A 519 8.92 7.68 -36.78
CA CYS A 519 9.60 7.27 -37.99
C CYS A 519 8.69 6.33 -38.82
N GLY A 520 7.94 6.87 -39.78
CA GLY A 520 6.93 6.10 -40.50
C GLY A 520 5.78 5.63 -39.60
N GLU A 521 5.63 4.32 -39.42
CA GLU A 521 4.63 3.72 -38.53
C GLU A 521 5.18 3.46 -37.12
N GLU A 522 6.45 3.67 -36.87
CA GLU A 522 7.10 3.41 -35.58
C GLU A 522 7.21 4.66 -34.71
N ILE A 523 7.16 4.44 -33.38
CA ILE A 523 7.50 5.45 -32.39
C ILE A 523 8.87 5.08 -31.82
N LEU A 524 9.76 6.06 -31.72
CA LEU A 524 11.09 5.93 -31.16
C LEU A 524 11.18 6.77 -29.87
N VAL A 525 11.79 6.18 -28.82
CA VAL A 525 12.21 6.91 -27.62
C VAL A 525 13.72 6.93 -27.61
N ASN A 526 14.36 8.09 -27.74
CA ASN A 526 15.81 8.21 -27.92
C ASN A 526 16.33 7.31 -29.06
N ARG A 527 15.62 7.26 -30.19
CA ARG A 527 15.90 6.37 -31.33
C ARG A 527 15.75 4.87 -31.06
N ILE A 528 15.25 4.48 -29.87
CA ILE A 528 14.95 3.09 -29.54
C ILE A 528 13.53 2.77 -29.98
N PRO A 529 13.31 1.71 -30.80
CA PRO A 529 11.97 1.32 -31.25
C PRO A 529 11.07 0.93 -30.08
N VAL A 530 9.88 1.49 -30.05
CA VAL A 530 8.84 1.17 -29.07
C VAL A 530 8.04 -0.02 -29.58
N ARG A 531 8.04 -1.12 -28.84
CA ARG A 531 7.22 -2.31 -29.15
C ARG A 531 5.77 -2.12 -28.80
N ARG A 532 5.51 -1.38 -27.70
CA ARG A 532 4.18 -1.01 -27.23
C ARG A 532 4.23 0.36 -26.59
N PHE A 533 3.18 1.15 -26.75
CA PHE A 533 3.04 2.35 -25.98
C PHE A 533 1.62 2.53 -25.46
N TYR A 534 1.51 3.19 -24.34
CA TYR A 534 0.29 3.45 -23.61
C TYR A 534 0.19 4.93 -23.28
N GLN A 535 -0.95 5.52 -23.61
CA GLN A 535 -1.30 6.87 -23.22
C GLN A 535 -2.66 6.84 -22.55
N ARG A 536 -2.78 7.50 -21.43
CA ARG A 536 -4.06 7.73 -20.79
C ARG A 536 -4.74 8.96 -21.35
N THR A 537 -5.99 8.80 -21.80
CA THR A 537 -6.93 9.88 -22.10
C THR A 537 -8.11 9.82 -21.13
N LEU A 538 -8.88 10.93 -21.03
CA LEU A 538 -10.09 11.00 -20.16
C LEU A 538 -11.17 9.97 -20.51
N ASP A 539 -11.25 9.52 -21.77
CA ASP A 539 -12.32 8.68 -22.29
C ASP A 539 -11.92 7.20 -22.43
N GLY A 540 -10.74 6.82 -21.96
CA GLY A 540 -10.24 5.45 -22.05
C GLY A 540 -8.77 5.36 -22.39
N VAL A 541 -8.30 4.16 -22.48
CA VAL A 541 -6.93 3.80 -22.78
C VAL A 541 -6.82 3.47 -24.24
N LEU A 542 -5.80 3.99 -24.88
CA LEU A 542 -5.37 3.59 -26.22
C LEU A 542 -4.09 2.78 -26.09
N GLU A 543 -4.19 1.45 -26.21
CA GLU A 543 -3.02 0.61 -26.45
C GLU A 543 -2.70 0.65 -27.95
N LEU A 544 -1.53 1.16 -28.30
CA LEU A 544 -1.02 1.13 -29.66
C LEU A 544 0.15 0.13 -29.71
N ALA A 545 -0.09 -1.03 -30.28
CA ALA A 545 0.99 -1.91 -30.72
C ALA A 545 1.54 -1.36 -32.05
N GLY A 546 2.85 -1.50 -32.30
CA GLY A 546 3.49 -0.95 -33.51
C GLY A 546 2.81 -1.28 -34.85
N SER A 547 2.07 -2.40 -34.93
CA SER A 547 1.25 -2.79 -36.10
C SER A 547 -0.22 -2.31 -36.04
N GLY A 548 -0.65 -1.67 -34.95
CA GLY A 548 -2.05 -1.27 -34.69
C GLY A 548 -2.45 0.10 -35.24
N TRP A 549 -1.53 0.87 -35.78
CA TRP A 549 -1.76 2.20 -36.30
C TRP A 549 -2.83 2.27 -37.41
N LYS A 550 -2.91 1.21 -38.24
CA LYS A 550 -3.89 1.17 -39.36
C LYS A 550 -5.35 1.26 -38.94
N LYS A 551 -5.69 0.88 -37.70
CA LYS A 551 -7.07 0.92 -37.19
C LYS A 551 -7.53 2.29 -36.69
N LEU A 552 -6.62 3.18 -36.36
CA LEU A 552 -6.93 4.50 -35.76
C LEU A 552 -6.98 5.64 -36.76
N THR A 553 -6.37 5.48 -37.94
CA THR A 553 -6.28 6.55 -38.96
C THR A 553 -7.40 6.51 -40.00
N GLY A 554 -8.34 5.55 -39.91
CA GLY A 554 -9.52 5.52 -40.79
C GLY A 554 -9.23 5.32 -42.27
N ASN A 555 -7.99 4.96 -42.65
CA ASN A 555 -7.61 4.66 -44.02
C ASN A 555 -7.35 3.16 -44.17
N GLY A 556 -8.36 2.46 -44.67
CA GLY A 556 -8.31 1.07 -45.08
C GLY A 556 -9.64 0.68 -45.62
#